data_de0f712fd60be830df9f90b72f91d886
#
_entry.id   de0f712fd60be830df9f90b72f91d886
#
_cell.length_a   1.000
_cell.length_b   1.000
_cell.length_c   1.000
_cell.angle_alpha   90.00
_cell.angle_beta   90.00
_cell.angle_gamma   90.00
#
_symmetry.space_group_name_H-M   'P 1'
#
loop_
_entity.id
_entity.type
_entity.pdbx_description
1 polymer ?
#
loop_
_entity_poly.entity_id
_entity_poly.type
_entity_poly.pdbx_seq_one_letter_code
_entity_poly.pdbx_strand_id
1 'polypeptide(L)'
;MHIEKNVCESIIGTLLNIPGKTKDGLNSCLDLMDMGLRCELAPRFESNRTYLPPACYTLSRKEKKVFCQTLAELKVPEGYCSNFRNLVSMEDLKLYGLKSHDYHTLMQQLLPVALQSLLPKHVRHAIARLSLFFNALCKKVVDVSTLDQLQNELVVTLCLLEKYFPPSFFDIMIHLTVHLVREEAIEFCTEYLSNVDAIGVPSSTNVDHKVGAPIPGGHITEVDCNLLLQAHHYVLENTTIIQHYIEEHMKWLKLNNPRQSKRQKWLQEEHMRTFTHWLRKKVEVAIADKEPISETLRWMAHGPTHYVAKYHGYAINGCQYNTNDRDELRVTQNSGVSIVATTMQISSAKDKNPVFGELCFYGIITEIWDIDYTMFRIPVFKCNWVDNKSDIKVDEFGLTLVDFTKMAHKSDPFILASQAKQVFYVQDQLDPRWSVVLSTPERDFSFSAKDSDDFMDNSIEHHPLITTLAQVESFDTMDDSDVICIRGDYEGFWIDNKSSM
;
A
#
# COMPACT_ATOMS: atom_id res chain seq x y z
N MET A 1 6.89 -18.65 1.38
CA MET A 1 7.83 -17.89 2.21
C MET A 1 9.30 -18.25 1.98
N HIS A 2 9.75 -19.50 2.10
CA HIS A 2 11.16 -19.87 1.93
C HIS A 2 11.67 -19.63 0.49
N ILE A 3 10.88 -19.99 -0.51
CA ILE A 3 11.20 -19.78 -1.93
C ILE A 3 11.35 -18.31 -2.24
N GLU A 4 10.38 -17.50 -1.88
CA GLU A 4 10.40 -16.04 -2.08
C GLU A 4 11.62 -15.36 -1.46
N LYS A 5 11.96 -15.72 -0.20
CA LYS A 5 13.18 -15.24 0.46
C LYS A 5 14.42 -15.54 -0.37
N ASN A 6 14.58 -16.79 -0.83
CA ASN A 6 15.78 -17.20 -1.57
C ASN A 6 15.84 -16.54 -2.96
N VAL A 7 14.71 -16.37 -3.62
CA VAL A 7 14.59 -15.63 -4.89
C VAL A 7 15.01 -14.17 -4.67
N CYS A 8 14.47 -13.50 -3.66
CA CYS A 8 14.83 -12.14 -3.32
C CYS A 8 16.33 -11.99 -2.98
N GLU A 9 16.88 -12.93 -2.21
CA GLU A 9 18.31 -12.95 -1.88
C GLU A 9 19.19 -13.13 -3.11
N SER A 10 18.79 -13.98 -4.05
CA SER A 10 19.49 -14.17 -5.34
C SER A 10 19.45 -12.90 -6.20
N ILE A 11 18.31 -12.22 -6.28
CA ILE A 11 18.18 -10.95 -7.00
C ILE A 11 19.12 -9.91 -6.40
N ILE A 12 18.97 -9.62 -5.10
CA ILE A 12 19.75 -8.59 -4.41
C ILE A 12 21.26 -8.92 -4.47
N GLY A 13 21.61 -10.18 -4.23
CA GLY A 13 22.99 -10.65 -4.31
C GLY A 13 23.63 -10.40 -5.66
N THR A 14 22.86 -10.61 -6.73
CA THR A 14 23.30 -10.39 -8.11
C THR A 14 23.35 -8.91 -8.49
N LEU A 15 22.30 -8.14 -8.20
CA LEU A 15 22.26 -6.69 -8.45
C LEU A 15 23.38 -5.92 -7.75
N LEU A 16 23.64 -6.26 -6.49
CA LEU A 16 24.69 -5.62 -5.68
C LEU A 16 26.06 -6.29 -5.86
N ASN A 17 26.14 -7.37 -6.63
CA ASN A 17 27.35 -8.19 -6.81
C ASN A 17 28.01 -8.55 -5.46
N ILE A 18 27.21 -9.19 -4.57
CA ILE A 18 27.66 -9.57 -3.24
C ILE A 18 28.45 -10.88 -3.33
N PRO A 19 29.73 -10.94 -2.91
CA PRO A 19 30.52 -12.16 -2.93
C PRO A 19 29.83 -13.33 -2.21
N GLY A 20 29.75 -14.49 -2.87
CA GLY A 20 29.10 -15.69 -2.34
C GLY A 20 27.56 -15.72 -2.46
N LYS A 21 26.93 -14.60 -2.84
CA LYS A 21 25.47 -14.51 -3.09
C LYS A 21 25.12 -14.13 -4.52
N THR A 22 26.07 -13.55 -5.26
CA THR A 22 25.88 -13.20 -6.65
C THR A 22 25.79 -14.47 -7.50
N LYS A 23 24.87 -14.45 -8.47
CA LYS A 23 24.76 -15.47 -9.51
C LYS A 23 25.57 -15.09 -10.76
N ASP A 24 26.18 -13.92 -10.76
CA ASP A 24 27.03 -13.43 -11.83
C ASP A 24 28.48 -13.47 -11.38
N GLY A 25 29.22 -14.38 -11.97
CA GLY A 25 30.63 -14.61 -11.65
C GLY A 25 31.37 -15.17 -12.87
N LEU A 26 32.66 -15.43 -12.71
CA LEU A 26 33.50 -15.94 -13.80
C LEU A 26 32.91 -17.20 -14.41
N ASN A 27 32.45 -18.17 -13.62
CA ASN A 27 31.87 -19.41 -14.11
C ASN A 27 30.60 -19.18 -14.93
N SER A 28 29.72 -18.26 -14.50
CA SER A 28 28.53 -17.85 -15.23
C SER A 28 28.85 -17.28 -16.62
N CYS A 29 29.89 -16.45 -16.70
CA CYS A 29 30.33 -15.87 -17.96
C CYS A 29 30.97 -16.94 -18.89
N LEU A 30 31.66 -17.92 -18.30
CA LEU A 30 32.20 -19.07 -19.05
C LEU A 30 31.08 -19.96 -19.57
N ASP A 31 30.06 -20.25 -18.75
CA ASP A 31 28.89 -21.02 -19.18
C ASP A 31 28.16 -20.34 -20.36
N LEU A 32 27.99 -19.01 -20.30
CA LEU A 32 27.40 -18.24 -21.41
C LEU A 32 28.26 -18.34 -22.68
N MET A 33 29.58 -18.27 -22.53
CA MET A 33 30.52 -18.42 -23.68
C MET A 33 30.45 -19.81 -24.27
N ASP A 34 30.42 -20.86 -23.45
CA ASP A 34 30.34 -22.26 -23.92
C ASP A 34 29.00 -22.55 -24.62
N MET A 35 27.93 -21.90 -24.18
CA MET A 35 26.61 -21.94 -24.82
C MET A 35 26.53 -21.11 -26.11
N GLY A 36 27.52 -20.28 -26.41
CA GLY A 36 27.49 -19.34 -27.52
C GLY A 36 26.48 -18.21 -27.36
N LEU A 37 26.07 -17.91 -26.11
CA LEU A 37 25.11 -16.89 -25.78
C LEU A 37 25.82 -15.65 -25.22
N ARG A 38 25.30 -14.47 -25.53
CA ARG A 38 25.77 -13.16 -24.95
C ARG A 38 27.28 -13.04 -24.98
N CYS A 39 27.87 -13.24 -26.16
CA CYS A 39 29.34 -13.24 -26.37
C CYS A 39 29.98 -11.91 -25.87
N GLU A 40 29.22 -10.81 -25.77
CA GLU A 40 29.66 -9.53 -25.25
C GLU A 40 29.99 -9.57 -23.76
N LEU A 41 29.44 -10.53 -23.00
CA LEU A 41 29.74 -10.79 -21.59
C LEU A 41 30.95 -11.72 -21.39
N ALA A 42 31.61 -12.14 -22.46
CA ALA A 42 32.75 -13.03 -22.38
C ALA A 42 33.87 -12.42 -21.52
N PRO A 43 34.45 -13.17 -20.58
CA PRO A 43 35.51 -12.70 -19.71
C PRO A 43 36.79 -12.43 -20.54
N ARG A 44 37.53 -11.38 -20.17
CA ARG A 44 38.83 -11.06 -20.79
C ARG A 44 39.93 -11.38 -19.81
N PHE A 45 40.79 -12.33 -20.20
CA PHE A 45 41.87 -12.81 -19.36
C PHE A 45 43.13 -11.96 -19.54
N GLU A 46 43.68 -11.47 -18.44
CA GLU A 46 44.99 -10.86 -18.36
C GLU A 46 45.91 -11.69 -17.44
N SER A 47 47.21 -11.40 -17.46
CA SER A 47 48.22 -12.24 -16.75
C SER A 47 47.89 -12.53 -15.29
N ASN A 48 47.36 -11.55 -14.53
CA ASN A 48 47.08 -11.67 -13.09
C ASN A 48 45.61 -11.43 -12.72
N ARG A 49 44.79 -10.98 -13.67
CA ARG A 49 43.38 -10.56 -13.43
C ARG A 49 42.52 -10.98 -14.58
N THR A 50 41.25 -11.18 -14.28
CA THR A 50 40.21 -11.43 -15.28
C THR A 50 39.19 -10.28 -15.23
N TYR A 51 38.96 -9.66 -16.37
CA TYR A 51 37.94 -8.63 -16.49
C TYR A 51 36.61 -9.26 -16.85
N LEU A 52 35.55 -8.89 -16.09
CA LEU A 52 34.17 -9.25 -16.38
C LEU A 52 33.45 -7.99 -16.86
N PRO A 53 32.84 -8.04 -18.08
CA PRO A 53 32.04 -6.95 -18.60
C PRO A 53 30.80 -6.71 -17.72
N PRO A 54 30.31 -5.46 -17.63
CA PRO A 54 29.13 -5.15 -16.82
C PRO A 54 27.85 -5.63 -17.50
N ALA A 55 27.16 -6.58 -16.90
CA ALA A 55 25.87 -7.04 -17.39
C ALA A 55 24.76 -6.00 -17.17
N CYS A 56 23.69 -6.08 -17.97
CA CYS A 56 22.58 -5.12 -17.91
C CYS A 56 21.87 -5.05 -16.55
N TYR A 57 21.94 -6.09 -15.74
CA TYR A 57 21.39 -6.14 -14.38
C TYR A 57 22.37 -5.71 -13.28
N THR A 58 23.63 -5.47 -13.56
CA THR A 58 24.63 -5.10 -12.54
C THR A 58 24.54 -3.61 -12.22
N LEU A 59 24.34 -3.27 -10.95
CA LEU A 59 24.33 -1.89 -10.49
C LEU A 59 25.76 -1.32 -10.41
N SER A 60 25.98 -0.15 -10.99
CA SER A 60 27.20 0.64 -10.80
C SER A 60 27.33 1.08 -9.33
N ARG A 61 28.52 1.51 -8.91
CA ARG A 61 28.73 2.00 -7.54
C ARG A 61 27.82 3.19 -7.19
N LYS A 62 27.53 4.05 -8.15
CA LYS A 62 26.62 5.18 -7.98
C LYS A 62 25.19 4.69 -7.76
N GLU A 63 24.73 3.76 -8.56
CA GLU A 63 23.39 3.18 -8.44
C GLU A 63 23.23 2.36 -7.15
N LYS A 64 24.25 1.57 -6.75
CA LYS A 64 24.26 0.88 -5.44
C LYS A 64 24.09 1.88 -4.29
N LYS A 65 24.75 3.06 -4.39
CA LYS A 65 24.60 4.11 -3.39
C LYS A 65 23.16 4.63 -3.35
N VAL A 66 22.56 4.92 -4.51
CA VAL A 66 21.15 5.36 -4.59
C VAL A 66 20.21 4.29 -4.05
N PHE A 67 20.38 3.03 -4.44
CA PHE A 67 19.60 1.91 -3.94
C PHE A 67 19.66 1.79 -2.41
N CYS A 68 20.85 1.77 -1.86
CA CYS A 68 21.08 1.70 -0.41
C CYS A 68 20.52 2.93 0.31
N GLN A 69 20.72 4.12 -0.23
CA GLN A 69 20.21 5.36 0.35
C GLN A 69 18.67 5.38 0.37
N THR A 70 18.03 4.99 -0.72
CA THR A 70 16.55 4.88 -0.79
C THR A 70 16.03 3.99 0.32
N LEU A 71 16.59 2.78 0.48
CA LEU A 71 16.16 1.87 1.54
C LEU A 71 16.46 2.42 2.95
N ALA A 72 17.61 3.07 3.16
CA ALA A 72 17.98 3.64 4.46
C ALA A 72 17.11 4.85 4.88
N GLU A 73 16.58 5.59 3.91
CA GLU A 73 15.73 6.76 4.13
C GLU A 73 14.23 6.42 4.23
N LEU A 74 13.85 5.18 3.93
CA LEU A 74 12.46 4.75 4.03
C LEU A 74 11.92 4.92 5.45
N LYS A 75 10.83 5.65 5.57
CA LYS A 75 10.00 5.69 6.78
C LYS A 75 8.80 4.79 6.58
N VAL A 76 8.80 3.66 7.24
CA VAL A 76 7.71 2.68 7.18
C VAL A 76 6.84 2.75 8.43
N PRO A 77 5.58 2.29 8.37
CA PRO A 77 4.72 2.21 9.55
C PRO A 77 5.29 1.30 10.64
N GLU A 78 4.94 1.59 11.89
CA GLU A 78 5.37 0.79 13.03
C GLU A 78 4.87 -0.66 12.92
N GLY A 79 5.81 -1.61 13.03
CA GLY A 79 5.51 -3.04 12.91
C GLY A 79 5.30 -3.54 11.48
N TYR A 80 5.57 -2.71 10.45
CA TYR A 80 5.50 -3.12 9.05
C TYR A 80 6.67 -4.03 8.65
N CYS A 81 7.89 -3.63 8.94
CA CYS A 81 9.12 -4.41 8.77
C CYS A 81 10.22 -3.86 9.68
N SER A 82 11.39 -4.47 9.66
CA SER A 82 12.57 -3.94 10.33
C SER A 82 12.96 -2.57 9.76
N ASN A 83 13.56 -1.72 10.59
CA ASN A 83 14.06 -0.43 10.13
C ASN A 83 15.28 -0.64 9.20
N PHE A 84 15.09 -0.48 7.90
CA PHE A 84 16.13 -0.67 6.88
C PHE A 84 17.35 0.22 7.09
N ARG A 85 17.20 1.37 7.73
CA ARG A 85 18.35 2.23 8.09
C ARG A 85 19.43 1.50 8.85
N ASN A 86 19.04 0.55 9.71
CA ASN A 86 19.97 -0.25 10.51
C ASN A 86 20.50 -1.49 9.77
N LEU A 87 19.88 -1.84 8.64
CA LEU A 87 20.23 -3.02 7.84
C LEU A 87 21.04 -2.68 6.61
N VAL A 88 21.23 -1.39 6.32
CA VAL A 88 21.98 -0.88 5.17
C VAL A 88 23.34 -0.38 5.61
N SER A 89 24.43 -0.89 5.02
CA SER A 89 25.75 -0.26 5.11
C SER A 89 25.99 0.66 3.93
N MET A 90 26.08 1.95 4.20
CA MET A 90 26.41 2.95 3.19
C MET A 90 27.89 2.95 2.80
N GLU A 91 28.76 2.36 3.61
CA GLU A 91 30.19 2.20 3.34
C GLU A 91 30.44 1.05 2.36
N ASP A 92 29.88 -0.13 2.66
CA ASP A 92 30.01 -1.33 1.84
C ASP A 92 29.00 -1.40 0.69
N LEU A 93 27.97 -0.57 0.71
CA LEU A 93 26.84 -0.56 -0.24
C LEU A 93 26.16 -1.96 -0.30
N LYS A 94 25.81 -2.48 0.87
CA LYS A 94 25.21 -3.83 1.05
C LYS A 94 24.12 -3.81 2.11
N LEU A 95 23.31 -4.87 2.10
CA LEU A 95 22.29 -5.16 3.11
C LEU A 95 22.79 -6.27 4.04
N TYR A 96 22.60 -6.11 5.34
CA TYR A 96 23.01 -7.05 6.39
C TYR A 96 21.84 -7.39 7.32
N GLY A 97 21.84 -8.61 7.83
CA GLY A 97 20.97 -9.02 8.93
C GLY A 97 19.47 -9.03 8.61
N LEU A 98 19.10 -9.08 7.33
CA LEU A 98 17.71 -9.22 6.91
C LEU A 98 17.12 -10.53 7.45
N LYS A 99 15.97 -10.43 8.10
CA LYS A 99 15.14 -11.58 8.49
C LYS A 99 14.24 -12.01 7.31
N SER A 100 13.64 -13.19 7.41
CA SER A 100 12.74 -13.68 6.36
C SER A 100 11.63 -12.69 6.03
N HIS A 101 11.01 -12.11 7.06
CA HIS A 101 9.97 -11.09 6.92
C HIS A 101 10.45 -9.83 6.15
N ASP A 102 11.69 -9.39 6.39
CA ASP A 102 12.23 -8.23 5.67
C ASP A 102 12.42 -8.54 4.17
N TYR A 103 12.82 -9.78 3.83
CA TYR A 103 12.90 -10.22 2.43
C TYR A 103 11.53 -10.24 1.74
N HIS A 104 10.46 -10.64 2.47
CA HIS A 104 9.10 -10.63 1.92
C HIS A 104 8.65 -9.21 1.62
N THR A 105 8.77 -8.31 2.58
CA THR A 105 8.42 -6.91 2.39
C THR A 105 9.23 -6.27 1.27
N LEU A 106 10.53 -6.58 1.22
CA LEU A 106 11.42 -6.08 0.18
C LEU A 106 11.00 -6.60 -1.19
N MET A 107 10.78 -7.92 -1.33
CA MET A 107 10.40 -8.55 -2.59
C MET A 107 9.04 -8.04 -3.09
N GLN A 108 8.04 -8.01 -2.22
CA GLN A 108 6.66 -7.73 -2.62
C GLN A 108 6.40 -6.25 -2.91
N GLN A 109 7.09 -5.32 -2.26
CA GLN A 109 6.75 -3.89 -2.35
C GLN A 109 7.96 -2.97 -2.52
N LEU A 110 9.04 -3.14 -1.75
CA LEU A 110 10.08 -2.13 -1.69
C LEU A 110 11.10 -2.23 -2.83
N LEU A 111 11.33 -3.41 -3.37
CA LEU A 111 12.32 -3.65 -4.44
C LEU A 111 11.96 -2.88 -5.73
N PRO A 112 10.72 -2.92 -6.25
CA PRO A 112 10.33 -2.12 -7.41
C PRO A 112 10.55 -0.62 -7.20
N VAL A 113 10.21 -0.12 -6.01
CA VAL A 113 10.38 1.30 -5.64
C VAL A 113 11.85 1.68 -5.56
N ALA A 114 12.68 0.83 -4.92
CA ALA A 114 14.11 1.08 -4.80
C ALA A 114 14.87 1.02 -6.13
N LEU A 115 14.31 0.34 -7.13
CA LEU A 115 14.91 0.20 -8.47
C LEU A 115 14.34 1.19 -9.50
N GLN A 116 13.37 2.02 -9.14
CA GLN A 116 12.57 2.82 -10.08
C GLN A 116 13.41 3.70 -11.03
N SER A 117 14.51 4.28 -10.54
CA SER A 117 15.43 5.12 -11.32
C SER A 117 16.70 4.39 -11.79
N LEU A 118 16.88 3.13 -11.40
CA LEU A 118 18.08 2.35 -11.59
C LEU A 118 17.86 1.29 -12.66
N LEU A 119 18.91 0.84 -13.29
CA LEU A 119 18.90 -0.20 -14.31
C LEU A 119 18.12 0.17 -15.60
N PRO A 120 18.37 -0.52 -16.71
CA PRO A 120 17.58 -0.40 -17.93
C PRO A 120 16.11 -0.79 -17.71
N LYS A 121 15.20 -0.12 -18.42
CA LYS A 121 13.74 -0.29 -18.28
C LYS A 121 13.30 -1.76 -18.33
N HIS A 122 13.79 -2.53 -19.29
CA HIS A 122 13.42 -3.92 -19.51
C HIS A 122 13.81 -4.84 -18.33
N VAL A 123 14.96 -4.62 -17.68
CA VAL A 123 15.40 -5.36 -16.48
C VAL A 123 14.54 -5.01 -15.27
N ARG A 124 14.30 -3.71 -15.05
CA ARG A 124 13.39 -3.25 -13.98
C ARG A 124 12.00 -3.85 -14.14
N HIS A 125 11.48 -3.86 -15.36
CA HIS A 125 10.16 -4.40 -15.65
C HIS A 125 10.07 -5.89 -15.32
N ALA A 126 11.10 -6.69 -15.70
CA ALA A 126 11.13 -8.13 -15.36
C ALA A 126 11.12 -8.36 -13.83
N ILE A 127 11.93 -7.57 -13.08
CA ILE A 127 11.97 -7.67 -11.60
C ILE A 127 10.66 -7.21 -10.99
N ALA A 128 10.09 -6.10 -11.46
CA ALA A 128 8.81 -5.58 -10.96
C ALA A 128 7.67 -6.58 -11.18
N ARG A 129 7.60 -7.24 -12.34
CA ARG A 129 6.61 -8.30 -12.59
C ARG A 129 6.74 -9.47 -11.62
N LEU A 130 7.96 -9.89 -11.30
CA LEU A 130 8.18 -10.95 -10.32
C LEU A 130 7.76 -10.51 -8.91
N SER A 131 8.01 -9.25 -8.54
CA SER A 131 7.54 -8.66 -7.29
C SER A 131 6.01 -8.65 -7.20
N LEU A 132 5.33 -8.28 -8.29
CA LEU A 132 3.88 -8.30 -8.40
C LEU A 132 3.30 -9.72 -8.27
N PHE A 133 3.96 -10.70 -8.87
CA PHE A 133 3.58 -12.09 -8.74
C PHE A 133 3.58 -12.53 -7.26
N PHE A 134 4.66 -12.30 -6.52
CA PHE A 134 4.72 -12.63 -5.10
C PHE A 134 3.72 -11.83 -4.27
N ASN A 135 3.54 -10.56 -4.57
CA ASN A 135 2.53 -9.73 -3.89
C ASN A 135 1.11 -10.28 -4.10
N ALA A 136 0.77 -10.73 -5.32
CA ALA A 136 -0.53 -11.29 -5.62
C ALA A 136 -0.75 -12.68 -4.98
N LEU A 137 0.29 -13.53 -4.99
CA LEU A 137 0.23 -14.88 -4.44
C LEU A 137 0.10 -14.89 -2.91
N CYS A 138 0.75 -13.95 -2.23
CA CYS A 138 0.79 -13.88 -0.76
C CYS A 138 -0.41 -13.15 -0.13
N LYS A 139 -1.48 -12.88 -0.90
CA LYS A 139 -2.72 -12.31 -0.34
C LYS A 139 -3.46 -13.36 0.49
N LYS A 140 -4.09 -12.97 1.62
CA LYS A 140 -4.96 -13.86 2.41
C LYS A 140 -6.13 -14.42 1.60
N VAL A 141 -6.67 -13.63 0.69
CA VAL A 141 -7.77 -14.05 -0.19
C VAL A 141 -7.31 -13.93 -1.62
N VAL A 142 -7.19 -15.06 -2.29
CA VAL A 142 -6.85 -15.13 -3.71
C VAL A 142 -8.10 -15.51 -4.48
N ASP A 143 -8.43 -14.73 -5.51
CA ASP A 143 -9.51 -15.08 -6.43
C ASP A 143 -9.05 -16.22 -7.33
N VAL A 144 -9.72 -17.37 -7.21
CA VAL A 144 -9.41 -18.58 -8.01
C VAL A 144 -9.45 -18.29 -9.50
N SER A 145 -10.35 -17.40 -9.95
CA SER A 145 -10.47 -17.04 -11.38
C SER A 145 -9.22 -16.32 -11.91
N THR A 146 -8.39 -15.74 -11.05
CA THR A 146 -7.16 -15.02 -11.43
C THR A 146 -5.91 -15.89 -11.41
N LEU A 147 -5.97 -17.10 -10.83
CA LEU A 147 -4.80 -17.97 -10.68
C LEU A 147 -4.18 -18.40 -12.01
N ASP A 148 -5.01 -18.76 -12.99
CA ASP A 148 -4.52 -19.15 -14.32
C ASP A 148 -3.83 -17.98 -15.02
N GLN A 149 -4.36 -16.76 -14.87
CA GLN A 149 -3.72 -15.57 -15.40
C GLN A 149 -2.38 -15.32 -14.71
N LEU A 150 -2.35 -15.41 -13.38
CA LEU A 150 -1.14 -15.22 -12.59
C LEU A 150 -0.03 -16.22 -12.98
N GLN A 151 -0.41 -17.47 -13.22
CA GLN A 151 0.52 -18.50 -13.69
C GLN A 151 1.08 -18.18 -15.07
N ASN A 152 0.23 -17.78 -16.02
CA ASN A 152 0.66 -17.42 -17.37
C ASN A 152 1.61 -16.21 -17.35
N GLU A 153 1.31 -15.22 -16.53
CA GLU A 153 2.15 -14.03 -16.35
C GLU A 153 3.50 -14.37 -15.70
N LEU A 154 3.53 -15.33 -14.77
CA LEU A 154 4.78 -15.83 -14.22
C LEU A 154 5.66 -16.47 -15.30
N VAL A 155 5.08 -17.31 -16.16
CA VAL A 155 5.85 -17.96 -17.25
C VAL A 155 6.50 -16.90 -18.14
N VAL A 156 5.75 -15.87 -18.55
CA VAL A 156 6.30 -14.75 -19.33
C VAL A 156 7.41 -14.03 -18.56
N THR A 157 7.20 -13.81 -17.26
CA THR A 157 8.18 -13.15 -16.39
C THR A 157 9.49 -13.95 -16.28
N LEU A 158 9.40 -15.27 -16.16
CA LEU A 158 10.57 -16.14 -16.10
C LEU A 158 11.33 -16.12 -17.44
N CYS A 159 10.64 -16.16 -18.58
CA CYS A 159 11.27 -16.01 -19.89
C CYS A 159 11.99 -14.66 -20.04
N LEU A 160 11.39 -13.57 -19.54
CA LEU A 160 12.05 -12.26 -19.52
C LEU A 160 13.29 -12.24 -18.63
N LEU A 161 13.22 -12.87 -17.46
CA LEU A 161 14.39 -12.98 -16.58
C LEU A 161 15.49 -13.83 -17.24
N GLU A 162 15.14 -14.95 -17.89
CA GLU A 162 16.09 -15.78 -18.62
C GLU A 162 16.78 -15.02 -19.75
N LYS A 163 16.07 -14.11 -20.40
CA LYS A 163 16.63 -13.24 -21.43
C LYS A 163 17.73 -12.31 -20.91
N TYR A 164 17.68 -11.93 -19.63
CA TYR A 164 18.61 -10.93 -19.07
C TYR A 164 19.61 -11.51 -18.07
N PHE A 165 19.17 -12.38 -17.16
CA PHE A 165 20.01 -12.95 -16.09
C PHE A 165 20.83 -14.16 -16.57
N PRO A 166 21.93 -14.49 -15.90
CA PRO A 166 22.76 -15.63 -16.32
C PRO A 166 22.06 -16.96 -15.99
N PRO A 167 22.44 -18.07 -16.66
CA PRO A 167 21.84 -19.39 -16.40
C PRO A 167 21.91 -19.84 -14.94
N SER A 168 22.98 -19.50 -14.24
CA SER A 168 23.17 -19.77 -12.80
C SER A 168 22.14 -19.09 -11.88
N PHE A 169 21.41 -18.09 -12.39
CA PHE A 169 20.30 -17.46 -11.66
C PHE A 169 19.08 -18.41 -11.56
N PHE A 170 18.90 -19.28 -12.55
CA PHE A 170 17.78 -20.23 -12.64
C PHE A 170 18.05 -21.49 -11.81
N ASP A 171 18.22 -21.30 -10.52
CA ASP A 171 18.34 -22.40 -9.56
C ASP A 171 16.97 -23.03 -9.23
N ILE A 172 17.00 -24.04 -8.37
CA ILE A 172 15.79 -24.77 -7.97
C ILE A 172 14.72 -23.85 -7.36
N MET A 173 15.11 -22.74 -6.71
CA MET A 173 14.15 -21.81 -6.07
C MET A 173 13.36 -21.02 -7.10
N ILE A 174 14.00 -20.61 -8.19
CA ILE A 174 13.29 -19.97 -9.31
C ILE A 174 12.38 -21.00 -10.00
N HIS A 175 12.84 -22.21 -10.21
CA HIS A 175 12.01 -23.27 -10.80
C HIS A 175 10.75 -23.56 -9.95
N LEU A 176 10.91 -23.64 -8.64
CA LEU A 176 9.80 -23.92 -7.74
C LEU A 176 8.71 -22.83 -7.74
N THR A 177 9.01 -21.60 -8.19
CA THR A 177 7.97 -20.56 -8.29
C THR A 177 6.81 -20.96 -9.21
N VAL A 178 7.07 -21.78 -10.23
CA VAL A 178 6.03 -22.26 -11.16
C VAL A 178 5.01 -23.17 -10.47
N HIS A 179 5.43 -23.87 -9.42
CA HIS A 179 4.59 -24.81 -8.68
C HIS A 179 3.74 -24.13 -7.59
N LEU A 180 4.17 -22.95 -7.11
CA LEU A 180 3.50 -22.24 -5.99
C LEU A 180 2.03 -21.94 -6.25
N VAL A 181 1.65 -21.60 -7.49
CA VAL A 181 0.27 -21.21 -7.83
C VAL A 181 -0.71 -22.35 -7.63
N ARG A 182 -0.29 -23.60 -7.91
CA ARG A 182 -1.17 -24.79 -7.85
C ARG A 182 -1.10 -25.53 -6.53
N GLU A 183 0.10 -25.63 -5.95
CA GLU A 183 0.31 -26.47 -4.77
C GLU A 183 0.05 -25.72 -3.48
N GLU A 184 0.62 -24.52 -3.28
CA GLU A 184 0.45 -23.77 -2.03
C GLU A 184 -0.95 -23.15 -1.88
N ALA A 185 -1.57 -22.64 -2.96
CA ALA A 185 -2.90 -22.05 -2.88
C ALA A 185 -3.96 -23.10 -2.49
N ILE A 186 -3.85 -24.34 -2.99
CA ILE A 186 -4.80 -25.42 -2.69
C ILE A 186 -4.52 -25.98 -1.28
N GLU A 187 -3.28 -26.22 -0.91
CA GLU A 187 -2.89 -26.76 0.39
C GLU A 187 -3.22 -25.76 1.51
N PHE A 188 -2.93 -24.48 1.33
CA PHE A 188 -3.29 -23.41 2.26
C PHE A 188 -4.80 -23.28 2.42
N CYS A 189 -5.59 -23.29 1.33
CA CYS A 189 -7.05 -23.26 1.41
C CYS A 189 -7.60 -24.49 2.16
N THR A 190 -7.00 -25.67 1.96
CA THR A 190 -7.44 -26.90 2.62
C THR A 190 -7.11 -26.88 4.12
N GLU A 191 -5.93 -26.43 4.49
CA GLU A 191 -5.50 -26.29 5.89
C GLU A 191 -6.25 -25.17 6.61
N TYR A 192 -6.47 -24.03 5.97
CA TYR A 192 -7.28 -22.92 6.50
C TYR A 192 -8.73 -23.35 6.74
N LEU A 193 -9.37 -24.00 5.77
CA LEU A 193 -10.74 -24.48 5.90
C LEU A 193 -10.90 -25.60 6.95
N SER A 194 -9.86 -26.39 7.21
CA SER A 194 -9.87 -27.43 8.25
C SER A 194 -9.76 -26.86 9.67
N ASN A 195 -9.19 -25.65 9.81
CA ASN A 195 -8.94 -24.98 11.10
C ASN A 195 -9.95 -23.86 11.41
N VAL A 196 -10.89 -23.56 10.51
CA VAL A 196 -11.94 -22.55 10.76
C VAL A 196 -13.07 -23.17 11.55
N ASP A 197 -13.28 -22.71 12.77
CA ASP A 197 -14.52 -22.98 13.54
C ASP A 197 -15.73 -22.49 12.75
N ALA A 198 -16.80 -23.28 12.76
CA ALA A 198 -18.00 -23.05 11.95
C ALA A 198 -18.50 -21.61 12.05
N ILE A 199 -18.48 -20.88 10.92
CA ILE A 199 -19.02 -19.54 10.79
C ILE A 199 -20.52 -19.60 11.11
N GLY A 200 -20.95 -18.96 12.21
CA GLY A 200 -22.37 -18.80 12.53
C GLY A 200 -22.79 -19.15 13.96
N VAL A 201 -21.89 -19.58 14.84
CA VAL A 201 -22.19 -19.72 16.27
C VAL A 201 -21.53 -18.57 17.03
N PRO A 202 -22.30 -17.60 17.58
CA PRO A 202 -21.72 -16.60 18.47
C PRO A 202 -21.20 -17.30 19.71
N SER A 203 -19.90 -17.39 19.89
CA SER A 203 -19.33 -17.73 21.19
C SER A 203 -19.68 -16.59 22.14
N SER A 204 -20.52 -16.91 23.14
CA SER A 204 -20.91 -16.02 24.21
C SER A 204 -19.73 -15.78 25.15
N THR A 205 -18.82 -14.91 24.75
CA THR A 205 -17.92 -14.25 25.67
C THR A 205 -18.01 -12.75 25.37
N ASN A 206 -18.59 -12.02 26.32
CA ASN A 206 -18.57 -10.57 26.38
C ASN A 206 -17.11 -10.09 26.42
N VAL A 207 -16.50 -9.95 25.26
CA VAL A 207 -15.30 -9.14 25.11
C VAL A 207 -15.78 -7.79 24.64
N ASP A 208 -15.68 -6.78 25.51
CA ASP A 208 -15.77 -5.38 25.13
C ASP A 208 -14.76 -5.16 23.99
N HIS A 209 -15.24 -5.18 22.75
CA HIS A 209 -14.46 -4.77 21.59
C HIS A 209 -14.21 -3.26 21.74
N LYS A 210 -13.09 -2.90 22.35
CA LYS A 210 -12.60 -1.53 22.31
C LYS A 210 -12.32 -1.19 20.84
N VAL A 211 -13.19 -0.38 20.26
CA VAL A 211 -13.18 0.09 18.87
C VAL A 211 -11.96 1.00 18.57
N GLY A 212 -10.92 0.92 19.34
CA GLY A 212 -9.70 1.72 19.26
C GLY A 212 -9.42 2.47 20.55
N ALA A 213 -8.20 2.99 20.68
CA ALA A 213 -7.75 3.75 21.84
C ALA A 213 -6.81 4.89 21.44
N PRO A 214 -6.94 6.08 22.08
CA PRO A 214 -5.99 7.15 21.89
C PRO A 214 -4.64 6.80 22.51
N ILE A 215 -3.57 7.25 21.86
CA ILE A 215 -2.23 7.19 22.43
C ILE A 215 -2.08 8.32 23.44
N PRO A 216 -1.51 8.08 24.64
CA PRO A 216 -1.39 9.08 25.70
C PRO A 216 -0.77 10.41 25.24
N GLY A 217 -1.22 11.52 25.82
CA GLY A 217 -0.72 12.87 25.52
C GLY A 217 -1.75 13.77 24.82
N GLY A 218 -3.03 13.40 24.84
CA GLY A 218 -4.11 14.24 24.32
C GLY A 218 -4.45 15.42 25.22
N HIS A 219 -5.06 16.45 24.63
CA HIS A 219 -5.56 17.63 25.34
C HIS A 219 -6.96 18.01 24.83
N ILE A 220 -7.78 18.56 25.72
CA ILE A 220 -9.11 19.07 25.37
C ILE A 220 -8.97 20.53 24.92
N THR A 221 -9.55 20.84 23.76
CA THR A 221 -9.51 22.18 23.20
C THR A 221 -10.86 22.57 22.59
N GLU A 222 -11.17 23.85 22.60
CA GLU A 222 -12.25 24.40 21.80
C GLU A 222 -11.83 24.46 20.32
N VAL A 223 -12.73 24.12 19.43
CA VAL A 223 -12.48 24.10 17.99
C VAL A 223 -13.42 25.03 17.25
N ASP A 224 -13.03 25.44 16.05
CA ASP A 224 -13.87 26.26 15.19
C ASP A 224 -15.22 25.58 14.92
N CYS A 225 -16.30 26.31 15.08
CA CYS A 225 -17.67 25.81 14.94
C CYS A 225 -17.97 25.25 13.55
N ASN A 226 -17.38 25.83 12.49
CA ASN A 226 -17.60 25.35 11.12
C ASN A 226 -16.88 24.02 10.88
N LEU A 227 -15.65 23.87 11.40
CA LEU A 227 -14.92 22.60 11.34
C LEU A 227 -15.62 21.52 12.16
N LEU A 228 -16.12 21.87 13.36
CA LEU A 228 -16.89 20.91 14.17
C LEU A 228 -18.17 20.46 13.45
N LEU A 229 -18.85 21.40 12.78
CA LEU A 229 -20.05 21.10 12.00
C LEU A 229 -19.71 20.17 10.81
N GLN A 230 -18.61 20.40 10.12
CA GLN A 230 -18.16 19.50 9.04
C GLN A 230 -17.88 18.09 9.59
N ALA A 231 -17.17 17.97 10.69
CA ALA A 231 -16.89 16.69 11.34
C ALA A 231 -18.18 15.98 11.77
N HIS A 232 -19.12 16.73 12.37
CA HIS A 232 -20.42 16.21 12.77
C HIS A 232 -21.25 15.73 11.58
N HIS A 233 -21.29 16.50 10.49
CA HIS A 233 -21.95 16.07 9.24
C HIS A 233 -21.37 14.76 8.73
N TYR A 234 -20.04 14.65 8.65
CA TYR A 234 -19.39 13.42 8.22
C TYR A 234 -19.79 12.23 9.10
N VAL A 235 -19.81 12.42 10.42
CA VAL A 235 -20.25 11.36 11.36
C VAL A 235 -21.70 10.95 11.08
N LEU A 236 -22.61 11.91 10.89
CA LEU A 236 -24.03 11.61 10.62
C LEU A 236 -24.20 10.83 9.30
N GLU A 237 -23.53 11.25 8.23
CA GLU A 237 -23.63 10.60 6.93
C GLU A 237 -23.07 9.17 6.92
N ASN A 238 -22.09 8.88 7.77
CA ASN A 238 -21.42 7.60 7.84
C ASN A 238 -21.89 6.70 9.00
N THR A 239 -23.00 7.06 9.67
CA THR A 239 -23.57 6.27 10.76
C THR A 239 -24.84 5.55 10.33
N THR A 240 -24.88 4.23 10.47
CA THR A 240 -25.97 3.37 9.97
C THR A 240 -27.34 3.76 10.50
N ILE A 241 -27.43 4.10 11.80
CA ILE A 241 -28.70 4.48 12.46
C ILE A 241 -29.30 5.80 11.90
N ILE A 242 -28.50 6.61 11.20
CA ILE A 242 -28.91 7.88 10.60
C ILE A 242 -29.38 7.71 9.15
N GLN A 243 -29.01 6.61 8.46
CA GLN A 243 -29.30 6.44 7.02
C GLN A 243 -30.79 6.57 6.66
N HIS A 244 -31.67 6.01 7.51
CA HIS A 244 -33.10 6.13 7.31
C HIS A 244 -33.57 7.61 7.32
N TYR A 245 -33.01 8.42 8.22
CA TYR A 245 -33.33 9.84 8.33
C TYR A 245 -32.78 10.66 7.17
N ILE A 246 -31.63 10.28 6.63
CA ILE A 246 -31.09 10.88 5.40
C ILE A 246 -32.06 10.65 4.23
N GLU A 247 -32.54 9.42 4.05
CA GLU A 247 -33.52 9.10 3.01
C GLU A 247 -34.84 9.88 3.20
N GLU A 248 -35.32 9.97 4.44
CA GLU A 248 -36.53 10.72 4.76
C GLU A 248 -36.37 12.20 4.46
N HIS A 249 -35.23 12.80 4.85
CA HIS A 249 -34.95 14.20 4.56
C HIS A 249 -34.82 14.48 3.06
N MET A 250 -34.17 13.59 2.33
CA MET A 250 -34.08 13.68 0.86
C MET A 250 -35.47 13.62 0.18
N LYS A 251 -36.37 12.77 0.67
CA LYS A 251 -37.77 12.72 0.22
C LYS A 251 -38.50 14.01 0.57
N TRP A 252 -38.31 14.51 1.78
CA TRP A 252 -38.89 15.76 2.23
C TRP A 252 -38.46 16.97 1.37
N LEU A 253 -37.17 17.08 1.04
CA LEU A 253 -36.63 18.11 0.17
C LEU A 253 -37.24 18.06 -1.23
N LYS A 254 -37.39 16.86 -1.80
CA LYS A 254 -38.01 16.65 -3.13
C LYS A 254 -39.47 17.08 -3.15
N LEU A 255 -40.23 16.78 -2.10
CA LEU A 255 -41.65 17.16 -1.98
C LEU A 255 -41.83 18.67 -1.83
N ASN A 256 -41.00 19.32 -1.02
CA ASN A 256 -41.11 20.75 -0.74
C ASN A 256 -40.52 21.63 -1.85
N ASN A 257 -39.61 21.10 -2.67
CA ASN A 257 -38.88 21.84 -3.70
C ASN A 257 -38.91 21.12 -5.07
N PRO A 258 -40.06 20.82 -5.67
CA PRO A 258 -40.19 19.94 -6.83
C PRO A 258 -39.49 20.45 -8.11
N ARG A 259 -39.28 21.76 -8.23
CA ARG A 259 -38.56 22.36 -9.38
C ARG A 259 -37.03 22.28 -9.21
N GLN A 260 -36.54 22.57 -8.01
CA GLN A 260 -35.10 22.67 -7.72
C GLN A 260 -34.47 21.28 -7.47
N SER A 261 -35.21 20.34 -6.87
CA SER A 261 -34.79 18.97 -6.58
C SER A 261 -34.52 18.13 -7.85
N LYS A 262 -34.91 18.59 -9.05
CA LYS A 262 -34.53 18.00 -10.34
C LYS A 262 -33.02 18.14 -10.61
N ARG A 263 -32.34 19.07 -9.93
CA ARG A 263 -30.86 19.25 -9.99
C ARG A 263 -30.24 18.52 -8.84
N GLN A 264 -29.58 17.40 -9.11
CA GLN A 264 -28.98 16.56 -8.11
C GLN A 264 -27.95 17.32 -7.23
N LYS A 265 -27.16 18.19 -7.85
CA LYS A 265 -26.20 19.04 -7.13
C LYS A 265 -26.88 19.95 -6.10
N TRP A 266 -27.97 20.62 -6.48
CA TRP A 266 -28.74 21.46 -5.55
C TRP A 266 -29.32 20.64 -4.38
N LEU A 267 -29.81 19.44 -4.68
CA LEU A 267 -30.40 18.55 -3.70
C LEU A 267 -29.38 18.13 -2.63
N GLN A 268 -28.15 17.84 -3.04
CA GLN A 268 -27.06 17.51 -2.13
C GLN A 268 -26.61 18.73 -1.31
N GLU A 269 -26.40 19.88 -1.95
CA GLU A 269 -26.01 21.11 -1.26
C GLU A 269 -27.07 21.52 -0.22
N GLU A 270 -28.35 21.40 -0.56
CA GLU A 270 -29.44 21.75 0.36
C GLU A 270 -29.60 20.74 1.49
N HIS A 271 -29.37 19.44 1.20
CA HIS A 271 -29.31 18.41 2.21
C HIS A 271 -28.20 18.73 3.24
N MET A 272 -26.97 18.94 2.79
CA MET A 272 -25.84 19.29 3.65
C MET A 272 -26.14 20.53 4.51
N ARG A 273 -26.80 21.53 3.95
CA ARG A 273 -27.10 22.77 4.64
C ARG A 273 -28.19 22.65 5.71
N THR A 274 -29.18 21.76 5.52
CA THR A 274 -30.40 21.74 6.33
C THR A 274 -30.57 20.49 7.20
N PHE A 275 -29.84 19.41 6.90
CA PHE A 275 -30.07 18.10 7.50
C PHE A 275 -29.92 18.07 9.01
N THR A 276 -28.84 18.65 9.56
CA THR A 276 -28.58 18.64 11.00
C THR A 276 -29.72 19.32 11.79
N HIS A 277 -30.19 20.47 11.30
CA HIS A 277 -31.28 21.19 11.93
C HIS A 277 -32.61 20.42 11.82
N TRP A 278 -32.87 19.85 10.64
CA TRP A 278 -34.06 19.04 10.40
C TRP A 278 -34.08 17.78 11.27
N LEU A 279 -32.95 17.07 11.39
CA LEU A 279 -32.81 15.87 12.23
C LEU A 279 -33.08 16.20 13.69
N ARG A 280 -32.48 17.28 14.22
CA ARG A 280 -32.71 17.72 15.59
C ARG A 280 -34.18 17.96 15.85
N LYS A 281 -34.85 18.75 15.00
CA LYS A 281 -36.27 19.05 15.11
C LYS A 281 -37.15 17.80 15.04
N LYS A 282 -36.82 16.88 14.14
CA LYS A 282 -37.54 15.59 13.96
C LYS A 282 -37.47 14.76 15.25
N VAL A 283 -36.28 14.65 15.83
CA VAL A 283 -36.06 13.89 17.06
C VAL A 283 -36.74 14.57 18.27
N GLU A 284 -36.72 15.90 18.37
CA GLU A 284 -37.41 16.65 19.40
C GLU A 284 -38.94 16.41 19.36
N VAL A 285 -39.54 16.41 18.20
CA VAL A 285 -40.96 16.11 18.03
C VAL A 285 -41.28 14.66 18.44
N ALA A 286 -40.49 13.70 17.97
CA ALA A 286 -40.69 12.29 18.31
C ALA A 286 -40.53 12.03 19.84
N ILE A 287 -39.64 12.75 20.53
CA ILE A 287 -39.53 12.69 21.99
C ILE A 287 -40.80 13.26 22.64
N ALA A 288 -41.32 14.38 22.13
CA ALA A 288 -42.55 14.99 22.65
C ALA A 288 -43.76 14.05 22.46
N ASP A 289 -43.81 13.34 21.36
CA ASP A 289 -44.85 12.36 21.02
C ASP A 289 -44.66 11.01 21.72
N LYS A 290 -43.63 10.88 22.60
CA LYS A 290 -43.26 9.66 23.33
C LYS A 290 -42.94 8.44 22.43
N GLU A 291 -42.44 8.68 21.24
CA GLU A 291 -41.94 7.58 20.39
C GLU A 291 -40.67 6.97 20.98
N PRO A 292 -40.47 5.65 20.82
CA PRO A 292 -39.26 4.99 21.30
C PRO A 292 -38.04 5.42 20.45
N ILE A 293 -37.19 6.29 20.97
CA ILE A 293 -35.95 6.75 20.34
C ILE A 293 -34.76 6.25 21.13
N SER A 294 -33.75 5.69 20.39
CA SER A 294 -32.49 5.29 21.03
C SER A 294 -31.75 6.50 21.61
N GLU A 295 -31.08 6.30 22.74
CA GLU A 295 -30.27 7.35 23.33
C GLU A 295 -29.16 7.82 22.41
N THR A 296 -28.55 6.90 21.67
CA THR A 296 -27.53 7.22 20.66
C THR A 296 -28.06 8.22 19.62
N LEU A 297 -29.23 7.95 19.05
CA LEU A 297 -29.84 8.85 18.07
C LEU A 297 -30.17 10.22 18.68
N ARG A 298 -30.65 10.25 19.92
CA ARG A 298 -30.96 11.48 20.65
C ARG A 298 -29.73 12.37 20.77
N TRP A 299 -28.60 11.80 21.20
CA TRP A 299 -27.36 12.55 21.37
C TRP A 299 -26.72 12.95 20.04
N MET A 300 -26.79 12.10 19.02
CA MET A 300 -26.34 12.47 17.68
C MET A 300 -27.15 13.62 17.08
N ALA A 301 -28.48 13.63 17.24
CA ALA A 301 -29.34 14.71 16.79
C ALA A 301 -29.13 16.02 17.60
N HIS A 302 -28.81 15.91 18.87
CA HIS A 302 -28.45 17.06 19.70
C HIS A 302 -27.16 17.72 19.22
N GLY A 303 -26.23 16.93 18.71
CA GLY A 303 -24.90 17.36 18.23
C GLY A 303 -23.83 17.27 19.31
N PRO A 304 -22.57 17.40 18.90
CA PRO A 304 -21.42 17.30 19.80
C PRO A 304 -21.22 18.57 20.65
N THR A 305 -20.44 18.43 21.71
CA THR A 305 -19.95 19.58 22.50
C THR A 305 -18.93 20.38 21.69
N HIS A 306 -18.73 21.66 22.02
CA HIS A 306 -17.74 22.52 21.37
C HIS A 306 -16.28 22.17 21.71
N TYR A 307 -16.09 21.27 22.66
CA TYR A 307 -14.79 20.80 23.10
C TYR A 307 -14.51 19.42 22.52
N VAL A 308 -13.36 19.25 21.88
CA VAL A 308 -12.89 17.96 21.39
C VAL A 308 -11.59 17.57 22.07
N ALA A 309 -11.38 16.29 22.26
CA ALA A 309 -10.08 15.80 22.69
C ALA A 309 -9.21 15.59 21.45
N LYS A 310 -8.09 16.28 21.37
CA LYS A 310 -7.10 16.13 20.28
C LYS A 310 -5.96 15.24 20.74
N TYR A 311 -5.53 14.34 19.87
CA TYR A 311 -4.44 13.40 20.11
C TYR A 311 -3.38 13.50 19.03
N HIS A 312 -2.15 13.14 19.36
CA HIS A 312 -1.05 13.00 18.39
C HIS A 312 -0.96 11.58 17.77
N GLY A 313 -1.72 10.65 18.31
CA GLY A 313 -1.78 9.28 17.80
C GLY A 313 -3.01 8.54 18.29
N TYR A 314 -3.44 7.54 17.52
CA TYR A 314 -4.60 6.70 17.78
C TYR A 314 -4.37 5.29 17.28
N ALA A 315 -4.70 4.28 18.08
CA ALA A 315 -4.61 2.89 17.68
C ALA A 315 -6.02 2.36 17.37
N ILE A 316 -6.24 1.88 16.16
CA ILE A 316 -7.51 1.29 15.72
C ILE A 316 -7.24 0.27 14.59
N ASN A 317 -8.05 -0.77 14.52
CA ASN A 317 -7.93 -1.82 13.51
C ASN A 317 -6.51 -2.42 13.43
N GLY A 318 -5.87 -2.65 14.59
CA GLY A 318 -4.50 -3.18 14.66
C GLY A 318 -3.41 -2.26 14.11
N CYS A 319 -3.76 -1.06 13.65
CA CYS A 319 -2.84 -0.06 13.14
C CYS A 319 -2.69 1.11 14.13
N GLN A 320 -1.47 1.66 14.20
CA GLN A 320 -1.20 2.90 14.91
C GLN A 320 -1.18 4.04 13.90
N TYR A 321 -2.05 5.02 14.07
CA TYR A 321 -2.08 6.24 13.29
C TYR A 321 -1.46 7.40 14.08
N ASN A 322 -0.73 8.26 13.41
CA ASN A 322 -0.14 9.48 13.99
C ASN A 322 -0.57 10.71 13.17
N THR A 323 -0.42 11.88 13.76
CA THR A 323 -0.44 13.14 12.98
C THR A 323 0.87 13.29 12.19
N ASN A 324 0.82 14.03 11.08
CA ASN A 324 2.01 14.30 10.26
C ASN A 324 3.13 14.96 11.07
N ASP A 325 2.81 15.92 11.91
CA ASP A 325 3.78 16.63 12.76
C ASP A 325 4.55 15.66 13.68
N ARG A 326 3.86 14.61 14.15
CA ARG A 326 4.51 13.57 14.96
C ARG A 326 5.45 12.71 14.12
N ASP A 327 5.06 12.35 12.90
CA ASP A 327 5.86 11.51 12.00
C ASP A 327 7.10 12.25 11.47
N GLU A 328 7.06 13.58 11.34
CA GLU A 328 8.23 14.36 10.97
C GLU A 328 9.37 14.21 11.98
N LEU A 329 9.03 14.05 13.25
CA LEU A 329 9.98 13.88 14.37
C LEU A 329 10.43 12.42 14.56
N ARG A 330 9.89 11.47 13.80
CA ARG A 330 10.13 10.03 13.98
C ARG A 330 10.75 9.39 12.75
N VAL A 331 11.27 8.20 12.95
CA VAL A 331 11.82 7.32 11.88
C VAL A 331 10.73 6.47 11.21
N THR A 332 9.51 6.50 11.74
CA THR A 332 8.33 5.80 11.21
C THR A 332 7.36 6.78 10.58
N GLN A 333 6.51 6.30 9.65
CA GLN A 333 5.45 7.06 9.02
C GLN A 333 4.11 6.34 9.25
N ASN A 334 3.24 6.94 10.07
CA ASN A 334 1.94 6.39 10.45
C ASN A 334 0.78 7.37 10.15
N SER A 335 1.06 8.48 9.45
CA SER A 335 0.06 9.52 9.14
C SER A 335 -0.63 9.33 7.80
N GLY A 336 -0.15 8.42 6.96
CA GLY A 336 -0.74 8.15 5.66
C GLY A 336 -2.03 7.35 5.78
N VAL A 337 -3.07 7.79 5.07
CA VAL A 337 -4.38 7.14 5.04
C VAL A 337 -4.93 7.05 3.63
N SER A 338 -5.70 6.00 3.40
CA SER A 338 -6.58 5.89 2.23
C SER A 338 -7.99 5.53 2.64
N ILE A 339 -8.95 5.91 1.81
CA ILE A 339 -10.35 5.51 1.93
C ILE A 339 -10.92 5.24 0.54
N VAL A 340 -11.75 4.21 0.44
CA VAL A 340 -12.55 3.96 -0.76
C VAL A 340 -13.93 4.57 -0.53
N ALA A 341 -14.35 5.48 -1.39
CA ALA A 341 -15.65 6.10 -1.30
C ALA A 341 -16.37 6.05 -2.64
N THR A 342 -17.68 5.78 -2.59
CA THR A 342 -18.55 5.87 -3.76
C THR A 342 -18.79 7.34 -4.08
N THR A 343 -18.32 7.78 -5.22
CA THR A 343 -18.45 9.18 -5.65
C THR A 343 -19.25 9.27 -6.94
N MET A 344 -19.99 10.37 -7.05
CA MET A 344 -20.70 10.70 -8.27
C MET A 344 -19.74 11.34 -9.27
N GLN A 345 -19.43 10.61 -10.33
CA GLN A 345 -18.61 11.11 -11.43
C GLN A 345 -19.48 11.88 -12.41
N ILE A 346 -19.19 13.15 -12.58
CA ILE A 346 -19.84 14.05 -13.53
C ILE A 346 -18.81 14.41 -14.61
N SER A 347 -19.01 13.95 -15.84
CA SER A 347 -18.10 14.24 -16.95
C SER A 347 -18.13 15.71 -17.38
N SER A 348 -19.23 16.42 -17.18
CA SER A 348 -19.35 17.86 -17.39
C SER A 348 -20.51 18.45 -16.59
N ALA A 349 -20.54 19.78 -16.44
CA ALA A 349 -21.67 20.50 -15.80
C ALA A 349 -23.04 20.30 -16.50
N LYS A 350 -23.05 19.74 -17.71
CA LYS A 350 -24.23 19.43 -18.49
C LYS A 350 -24.61 17.94 -18.46
N ASP A 351 -23.84 17.12 -17.74
CA ASP A 351 -24.08 15.69 -17.65
C ASP A 351 -25.41 15.41 -16.93
N LYS A 352 -26.31 14.71 -17.63
CA LYS A 352 -27.61 14.35 -17.10
C LYS A 352 -27.65 12.95 -16.46
N ASN A 353 -26.62 12.15 -16.68
CA ASN A 353 -26.51 10.78 -16.19
C ASN A 353 -25.20 10.59 -15.44
N PRO A 354 -25.07 11.07 -14.20
CA PRO A 354 -23.89 10.84 -13.41
C PRO A 354 -23.73 9.35 -13.12
N VAL A 355 -22.51 8.84 -13.29
CA VAL A 355 -22.16 7.47 -12.97
C VAL A 355 -21.59 7.46 -11.56
N PHE A 356 -22.10 6.56 -10.71
CA PHE A 356 -21.49 6.31 -9.41
C PHE A 356 -20.35 5.31 -9.59
N GLY A 357 -19.19 5.65 -9.07
CA GLY A 357 -18.01 4.80 -9.10
C GLY A 357 -17.27 4.85 -7.76
N GLU A 358 -16.63 3.76 -7.41
CA GLU A 358 -15.73 3.72 -6.27
C GLU A 358 -14.39 4.36 -6.65
N LEU A 359 -13.96 5.32 -5.85
CA LEU A 359 -12.66 5.97 -5.98
C LEU A 359 -11.88 5.79 -4.67
N CYS A 360 -10.59 5.56 -4.82
CA CYS A 360 -9.67 5.56 -3.70
C CYS A 360 -9.12 6.98 -3.52
N PHE A 361 -9.22 7.49 -2.30
CA PHE A 361 -8.67 8.78 -1.89
C PHE A 361 -7.45 8.54 -1.02
N TYR A 362 -6.42 9.35 -1.21
CA TYR A 362 -5.17 9.30 -0.46
C TYR A 362 -4.94 10.61 0.28
N GLY A 363 -4.51 10.51 1.53
CA GLY A 363 -4.33 11.68 2.36
C GLY A 363 -3.34 11.50 3.50
N ILE A 364 -3.08 12.59 4.21
CA ILE A 364 -2.19 12.63 5.37
C ILE A 364 -2.98 13.18 6.55
N ILE A 365 -2.94 12.50 7.69
CA ILE A 365 -3.60 12.93 8.94
C ILE A 365 -2.89 14.15 9.48
N THR A 366 -3.64 15.24 9.64
CA THR A 366 -3.17 16.47 10.27
C THR A 366 -3.61 16.60 11.73
N GLU A 367 -4.81 16.15 12.06
CA GLU A 367 -5.35 16.17 13.40
C GLU A 367 -6.17 14.92 13.67
N ILE A 368 -6.15 14.45 14.91
CA ILE A 368 -6.94 13.32 15.40
C ILE A 368 -7.86 13.85 16.50
N TRP A 369 -9.16 13.75 16.30
CA TRP A 369 -10.16 14.24 17.22
C TRP A 369 -11.02 13.11 17.78
N ASP A 370 -11.31 13.16 19.09
CA ASP A 370 -12.43 12.45 19.70
C ASP A 370 -13.56 13.45 19.90
N ILE A 371 -14.61 13.31 19.09
CA ILE A 371 -15.79 14.16 19.14
C ILE A 371 -16.70 13.68 20.28
N ASP A 372 -17.03 14.57 21.21
CA ASP A 372 -17.79 14.26 22.41
C ASP A 372 -19.28 14.52 22.22
N TYR A 373 -20.08 13.45 22.22
CA TYR A 373 -21.54 13.47 22.22
C TYR A 373 -22.13 13.29 23.63
N THR A 374 -21.37 13.61 24.67
CA THR A 374 -21.76 13.52 26.09
C THR A 374 -21.82 12.07 26.60
N MET A 375 -22.54 11.17 25.94
CA MET A 375 -22.68 9.76 26.34
C MET A 375 -21.63 8.84 25.69
N PHE A 376 -21.09 9.25 24.56
CA PHE A 376 -20.09 8.49 23.81
C PHE A 376 -19.19 9.42 23.02
N ARG A 377 -18.06 8.92 22.57
CA ARG A 377 -17.12 9.64 21.73
C ARG A 377 -16.90 8.91 20.42
N ILE A 378 -16.68 9.68 19.36
CA ILE A 378 -16.42 9.16 18.02
C ILE A 378 -15.07 9.71 17.54
N PRO A 379 -14.08 8.81 17.30
CA PRO A 379 -12.80 9.23 16.77
C PRO A 379 -12.88 9.52 15.28
N VAL A 380 -12.39 10.70 14.89
CA VAL A 380 -12.29 11.12 13.50
C VAL A 380 -10.89 11.63 13.20
N PHE A 381 -10.46 11.42 11.97
CA PHE A 381 -9.20 11.93 11.44
C PHE A 381 -9.49 13.10 10.51
N LYS A 382 -8.83 14.22 10.74
CA LYS A 382 -8.80 15.34 9.82
C LYS A 382 -7.59 15.16 8.93
N CYS A 383 -7.83 15.13 7.62
CA CYS A 383 -6.81 14.79 6.64
C CYS A 383 -6.64 15.89 5.59
N ASN A 384 -5.44 16.00 5.08
CA ASN A 384 -5.16 16.70 3.85
C ASN A 384 -5.22 15.68 2.70
N TRP A 385 -6.17 15.87 1.79
CA TRP A 385 -6.43 14.96 0.68
C TRP A 385 -5.79 15.42 -0.62
N VAL A 386 -5.30 14.46 -1.40
CA VAL A 386 -4.81 14.67 -2.76
C VAL A 386 -5.99 14.87 -3.72
N ASP A 387 -5.83 15.68 -4.76
CA ASP A 387 -6.84 15.81 -5.82
C ASP A 387 -6.83 14.60 -6.75
N ASN A 388 -7.90 13.82 -6.70
CA ASN A 388 -8.05 12.61 -7.52
C ASN A 388 -8.04 12.87 -9.04
N LYS A 389 -8.27 14.11 -9.49
CA LYS A 389 -8.37 14.42 -10.92
C LYS A 389 -7.03 14.71 -11.57
N SER A 390 -6.12 15.33 -10.85
CA SER A 390 -4.87 15.84 -11.43
C SER A 390 -3.60 15.30 -10.76
N ASP A 391 -3.73 14.85 -9.52
CA ASP A 391 -2.57 14.61 -8.66
C ASP A 391 -2.45 13.14 -8.23
N ILE A 392 -3.10 12.24 -9.00
CA ILE A 392 -2.94 10.79 -8.91
C ILE A 392 -2.61 10.25 -10.31
N LYS A 393 -1.60 9.43 -10.40
CA LYS A 393 -1.26 8.69 -11.62
C LYS A 393 -0.79 7.29 -11.29
N VAL A 394 -0.87 6.40 -12.25
CA VAL A 394 -0.26 5.07 -12.18
C VAL A 394 0.94 5.06 -13.11
N ASP A 395 2.08 4.57 -12.64
CA ASP A 395 3.29 4.46 -13.45
C ASP A 395 3.27 3.24 -14.37
N GLU A 396 4.34 3.07 -15.14
CA GLU A 396 4.50 1.95 -16.06
C GLU A 396 4.59 0.57 -15.37
N PHE A 397 4.83 0.55 -14.06
CA PHE A 397 4.88 -0.66 -13.24
C PHE A 397 3.57 -0.94 -12.49
N GLY A 398 2.56 -0.07 -12.65
CA GLY A 398 1.28 -0.16 -11.95
C GLY A 398 1.31 0.43 -10.53
N LEU A 399 2.38 1.11 -10.13
CA LEU A 399 2.46 1.79 -8.83
C LEU A 399 1.63 3.07 -8.87
N THR A 400 0.83 3.28 -7.84
CA THR A 400 0.09 4.54 -7.67
C THR A 400 1.01 5.61 -7.11
N LEU A 401 1.05 6.75 -7.79
CA LEU A 401 1.80 7.94 -7.38
C LEU A 401 0.84 9.08 -7.07
N VAL A 402 1.14 9.83 -6.04
CA VAL A 402 0.36 10.98 -5.57
C VAL A 402 1.24 12.23 -5.43
N ASP A 403 0.66 13.39 -5.74
CA ASP A 403 1.33 14.70 -5.59
C ASP A 403 0.63 15.49 -4.48
N PHE A 404 1.35 15.76 -3.38
CA PHE A 404 0.85 16.51 -2.23
C PHE A 404 1.02 18.03 -2.38
N THR A 405 1.49 18.54 -3.50
CA THR A 405 1.67 20.00 -3.68
C THR A 405 0.35 20.74 -3.75
N LYS A 406 -0.71 20.06 -4.18
CA LYS A 406 -2.07 20.61 -4.24
C LYS A 406 -2.99 19.79 -3.34
N MET A 407 -3.65 20.48 -2.42
CA MET A 407 -4.61 19.86 -1.51
C MET A 407 -6.04 20.14 -1.97
N ALA A 408 -6.82 19.07 -2.08
CA ALA A 408 -8.24 19.12 -2.45
C ALA A 408 -9.14 18.85 -1.24
N HIS A 409 -10.44 18.84 -1.47
CA HIS A 409 -11.47 18.43 -0.50
C HIS A 409 -11.45 19.18 0.85
N LYS A 410 -11.07 20.48 0.84
CA LYS A 410 -11.02 21.33 2.05
C LYS A 410 -12.36 21.48 2.76
N SER A 411 -13.47 21.26 2.05
CA SER A 411 -14.83 21.28 2.59
C SER A 411 -15.22 19.97 3.28
N ASP A 412 -14.48 18.89 3.05
CA ASP A 412 -14.73 17.56 3.59
C ASP A 412 -13.42 16.88 4.00
N PRO A 413 -12.73 17.40 5.03
CA PRO A 413 -11.42 16.90 5.42
C PRO A 413 -11.47 15.69 6.37
N PHE A 414 -12.65 15.31 6.87
CA PHE A 414 -12.80 14.31 7.94
C PHE A 414 -13.10 12.92 7.42
N ILE A 415 -12.60 11.90 8.13
CA ILE A 415 -13.02 10.51 8.02
C ILE A 415 -13.19 9.89 9.41
N LEU A 416 -14.07 8.88 9.53
CA LEU A 416 -14.12 8.06 10.73
C LEU A 416 -12.81 7.28 10.87
N ALA A 417 -12.25 7.22 12.07
CA ALA A 417 -11.04 6.43 12.30
C ALA A 417 -11.21 4.95 11.92
N SER A 418 -12.42 4.40 12.07
CA SER A 418 -12.76 3.01 11.70
C SER A 418 -12.77 2.73 10.19
N GLN A 419 -12.88 3.77 9.36
CA GLN A 419 -12.89 3.65 7.89
C GLN A 419 -11.49 3.81 7.28
N ALA A 420 -10.54 4.31 8.07
CA ALA A 420 -9.19 4.57 7.60
C ALA A 420 -8.45 3.27 7.30
N LYS A 421 -7.81 3.21 6.14
CA LYS A 421 -6.81 2.20 5.79
C LYS A 421 -5.43 2.85 5.82
N GLN A 422 -4.48 2.23 6.51
CA GLN A 422 -3.15 2.77 6.64
C GLN A 422 -2.36 2.56 5.35
N VAL A 423 -1.76 3.64 4.86
CA VAL A 423 -0.79 3.65 3.76
C VAL A 423 0.43 4.44 4.18
N PHE A 424 1.51 4.32 3.43
CA PHE A 424 2.67 5.19 3.59
C PHE A 424 3.20 5.62 2.23
N TYR A 425 3.96 6.69 2.22
CA TYR A 425 4.39 7.37 1.02
C TYR A 425 5.90 7.34 0.90
N VAL A 426 6.40 6.92 -0.25
CA VAL A 426 7.83 6.90 -0.56
C VAL A 426 8.07 7.87 -1.71
N GLN A 427 8.95 8.84 -1.51
CA GLN A 427 9.25 9.84 -2.52
C GLN A 427 9.79 9.18 -3.80
N ASP A 428 9.22 9.58 -4.95
CA ASP A 428 9.67 9.11 -6.26
C ASP A 428 11.08 9.60 -6.55
N GLN A 429 11.95 8.69 -6.97
CA GLN A 429 13.34 9.00 -7.30
C GLN A 429 13.49 9.79 -8.61
N LEU A 430 12.52 9.67 -9.52
CA LEU A 430 12.55 10.32 -10.83
C LEU A 430 12.00 11.75 -10.78
N ASP A 431 10.93 11.95 -10.01
CA ASP A 431 10.31 13.27 -9.84
C ASP A 431 9.90 13.46 -8.36
N PRO A 432 10.70 14.22 -7.58
CA PRO A 432 10.47 14.39 -6.14
C PRO A 432 9.12 15.00 -5.74
N ARG A 433 8.34 15.53 -6.69
CA ARG A 433 6.97 16.01 -6.43
C ARG A 433 6.00 14.86 -6.17
N TRP A 434 6.30 13.68 -6.72
CA TRP A 434 5.48 12.50 -6.60
C TRP A 434 5.93 11.59 -5.47
N SER A 435 4.98 10.92 -4.88
CA SER A 435 5.23 9.88 -3.88
C SER A 435 4.51 8.61 -4.27
N VAL A 436 5.21 7.50 -4.23
CA VAL A 436 4.62 6.17 -4.41
C VAL A 436 3.81 5.83 -3.17
N VAL A 437 2.58 5.37 -3.38
CA VAL A 437 1.70 4.91 -2.31
C VAL A 437 1.96 3.42 -2.06
N LEU A 438 2.22 3.06 -0.82
CA LEU A 438 2.36 1.66 -0.39
C LEU A 438 1.37 1.36 0.73
N SER A 439 0.71 0.20 0.66
CA SER A 439 -0.27 -0.22 1.67
C SER A 439 0.39 -1.02 2.77
N THR A 440 -0.15 -0.89 3.98
CA THR A 440 0.14 -1.83 5.06
C THR A 440 -0.81 -3.04 4.95
N PRO A 441 -0.35 -4.24 5.38
CA PRO A 441 -1.23 -5.39 5.48
C PRO A 441 -2.34 -5.17 6.51
N GLU A 442 -3.52 -5.72 6.25
CA GLU A 442 -4.61 -5.73 7.23
C GLU A 442 -4.24 -6.65 8.41
N ARG A 443 -4.33 -6.11 9.63
CA ARG A 443 -4.00 -6.85 10.85
C ARG A 443 -5.26 -7.38 11.51
N ASP A 444 -5.26 -8.66 11.91
CA ASP A 444 -6.37 -9.25 12.66
C ASP A 444 -6.36 -8.83 14.12
N PHE A 445 -7.55 -8.62 14.68
CA PHE A 445 -7.79 -8.10 16.04
C PHE A 445 -7.51 -9.09 17.17
N SER A 446 -7.07 -10.31 16.91
CA SER A 446 -6.99 -11.38 17.89
C SER A 446 -5.75 -11.38 18.79
N PHE A 447 -4.87 -10.37 18.72
CA PHE A 447 -3.66 -10.36 19.53
C PHE A 447 -3.80 -9.54 20.81
N SER A 448 -3.85 -10.25 21.94
CA SER A 448 -3.59 -9.68 23.26
C SER A 448 -2.08 -9.40 23.42
N ALA A 449 -1.76 -8.21 23.93
CA ALA A 449 -0.40 -7.69 24.09
C ALA A 449 0.44 -8.44 25.16
N LYS A 450 0.62 -9.76 25.06
CA LYS A 450 1.37 -10.54 26.05
C LYS A 450 2.42 -11.52 25.53
N ASP A 451 2.60 -11.68 24.23
CA ASP A 451 3.64 -12.58 23.73
C ASP A 451 4.60 -11.85 22.80
N SER A 452 5.71 -11.37 23.41
CA SER A 452 6.75 -10.59 22.76
C SER A 452 7.91 -11.42 22.23
N ASP A 453 7.81 -12.75 22.09
CA ASP A 453 8.97 -13.56 21.70
C ASP A 453 8.80 -14.64 20.62
N ASP A 454 7.60 -14.82 20.02
CA ASP A 454 7.45 -15.79 18.92
C ASP A 454 6.53 -15.24 17.81
N PHE A 455 7.01 -14.25 17.07
CA PHE A 455 6.37 -13.82 15.81
C PHE A 455 6.82 -14.70 14.64
N MET A 456 6.47 -15.96 14.72
CA MET A 456 6.45 -16.86 13.58
C MET A 456 4.97 -17.02 13.19
N ASP A 457 4.65 -16.57 12.00
CA ASP A 457 3.39 -16.81 11.32
C ASP A 457 2.26 -15.78 11.54
N ASN A 458 2.43 -14.61 10.92
CA ASN A 458 1.29 -13.77 10.55
C ASN A 458 1.32 -13.57 9.04
N SER A 459 0.42 -14.28 8.36
CA SER A 459 0.11 -14.04 6.95
C SER A 459 -0.33 -12.58 6.78
N ILE A 460 0.50 -11.81 6.10
CA ILE A 460 0.33 -10.38 5.88
C ILE A 460 -0.56 -10.19 4.67
N GLU A 461 -1.77 -9.68 4.84
CA GLU A 461 -2.61 -9.24 3.72
C GLU A 461 -2.08 -7.96 3.12
N HIS A 462 -1.70 -8.04 1.86
CA HIS A 462 -1.43 -6.87 1.06
C HIS A 462 -2.63 -6.60 0.14
N HIS A 463 -3.34 -5.51 0.35
CA HIS A 463 -4.25 -5.01 -0.68
C HIS A 463 -3.40 -4.60 -1.89
N PRO A 464 -3.78 -5.02 -3.11
CA PRO A 464 -3.06 -4.61 -4.29
C PRO A 464 -3.24 -3.11 -4.49
N LEU A 465 -2.19 -2.36 -4.35
CA LEU A 465 -2.06 -1.05 -4.95
C LEU A 465 -2.04 -1.14 -6.49
N ILE A 466 -1.82 -2.34 -6.99
CA ILE A 466 -1.74 -2.66 -8.40
C ILE A 466 -3.02 -3.39 -8.75
N THR A 467 -4.01 -2.64 -9.20
CA THR A 467 -5.31 -3.16 -9.63
C THR A 467 -5.28 -3.76 -11.03
N THR A 468 -4.25 -3.45 -11.80
CA THR A 468 -4.05 -4.00 -13.14
C THR A 468 -2.56 -4.22 -13.36
N LEU A 469 -2.19 -5.46 -13.66
CA LEU A 469 -0.91 -5.72 -14.32
C LEU A 469 -0.93 -4.93 -15.63
N ALA A 470 0.06 -4.05 -15.82
CA ALA A 470 0.19 -3.32 -17.08
C ALA A 470 0.07 -4.34 -18.22
N GLN A 471 -0.83 -4.08 -19.18
CA GLN A 471 -0.99 -4.96 -20.33
C GLN A 471 0.39 -5.14 -20.94
N VAL A 472 0.83 -6.39 -21.01
CA VAL A 472 2.09 -6.75 -21.66
C VAL A 472 1.94 -6.30 -23.10
N GLU A 473 2.85 -5.43 -23.56
CA GLU A 473 3.10 -5.33 -24.99
C GLU A 473 3.36 -6.76 -25.47
N SER A 474 2.62 -7.16 -26.50
CA SER A 474 2.65 -8.52 -27.02
C SER A 474 4.11 -8.93 -27.25
N PHE A 475 4.44 -10.19 -26.94
CA PHE A 475 5.78 -10.77 -27.11
C PHE A 475 6.34 -10.55 -28.52
N ASP A 476 5.45 -10.41 -29.52
CA ASP A 476 5.76 -10.16 -30.93
C ASP A 476 6.24 -8.76 -31.26
N THR A 477 6.12 -7.78 -30.34
CA THR A 477 6.56 -6.39 -30.58
C THR A 477 7.92 -6.06 -30.00
N MET A 478 8.55 -6.98 -29.25
CA MET A 478 9.93 -6.80 -28.80
C MET A 478 10.88 -7.33 -29.89
N ASP A 479 11.39 -6.41 -30.71
CA ASP A 479 12.45 -6.70 -31.68
C ASP A 479 13.69 -7.25 -30.95
N ASP A 480 14.14 -8.45 -31.33
CA ASP A 480 15.29 -9.12 -30.72
C ASP A 480 16.61 -8.33 -30.91
N SER A 481 16.59 -7.32 -31.79
CA SER A 481 17.75 -6.45 -32.07
C SER A 481 18.10 -5.50 -30.92
N ASP A 482 17.19 -5.27 -29.93
CA ASP A 482 17.39 -4.27 -28.88
C ASP A 482 17.85 -4.84 -27.53
N VAL A 483 18.17 -6.14 -27.45
CA VAL A 483 18.66 -6.73 -26.20
C VAL A 483 20.14 -6.46 -26.00
N ILE A 484 20.44 -5.28 -25.48
CA ILE A 484 21.79 -4.95 -25.03
C ILE A 484 22.01 -5.61 -23.65
N CYS A 485 22.74 -6.73 -23.63
CA CYS A 485 23.07 -7.44 -22.39
C CYS A 485 24.26 -6.80 -21.63
N ILE A 486 24.98 -5.89 -22.25
CA ILE A 486 26.10 -5.15 -21.65
C ILE A 486 25.73 -3.69 -21.39
N ARG A 487 26.27 -3.10 -20.33
CA ARG A 487 26.12 -1.69 -20.02
C ARG A 487 27.29 -0.89 -20.57
N GLY A 488 27.00 0.14 -21.36
CA GLY A 488 28.03 1.08 -21.88
C GLY A 488 28.35 2.25 -20.95
N ASP A 489 27.53 2.46 -19.92
CA ASP A 489 27.61 3.58 -18.98
C ASP A 489 28.36 3.24 -17.67
N TYR A 490 28.88 2.02 -17.58
CA TYR A 490 29.55 1.51 -16.38
C TYR A 490 30.73 0.64 -16.74
N GLU A 491 31.84 0.79 -16.01
CA GLU A 491 33.00 -0.07 -16.15
C GLU A 491 32.76 -1.40 -15.40
N GLY A 492 33.06 -2.54 -16.08
CA GLY A 492 33.04 -3.85 -15.46
C GLY A 492 34.01 -3.98 -14.28
N PHE A 493 34.23 -5.16 -13.78
CA PHE A 493 35.06 -5.37 -12.60
C PHE A 493 36.18 -6.39 -12.87
N TRP A 494 37.24 -6.26 -12.11
CA TRP A 494 38.42 -7.12 -12.19
C TRP A 494 38.40 -8.15 -11.03
N ILE A 495 38.68 -9.40 -11.38
CA ILE A 495 38.85 -10.48 -10.40
C ILE A 495 40.32 -10.89 -10.41
N ASP A 496 40.94 -10.96 -9.23
CA ASP A 496 42.30 -11.46 -9.08
C ASP A 496 42.33 -12.99 -9.25
N ASN A 497 43.16 -13.49 -10.17
CA ASN A 497 43.23 -14.94 -10.51
C ASN A 497 43.71 -15.81 -9.33
N LYS A 498 44.13 -15.21 -8.20
CA LYS A 498 44.61 -15.92 -6.98
C LYS A 498 43.51 -16.34 -6.00
N SER A 499 42.23 -15.97 -6.25
CA SER A 499 41.10 -16.27 -5.35
C SER A 499 40.28 -17.51 -5.74
N SER A 500 40.71 -18.24 -6.78
CA SER A 500 39.93 -19.35 -7.36
C SER A 500 40.64 -20.71 -7.20
N MET A 501 41.25 -20.97 -6.02
CA MET A 501 41.66 -22.32 -5.65
C MET A 501 41.02 -22.74 -4.31
#